data_5db914d8b79d275c23ff2a0f1387ad4f
#
_entry.id   5db914d8b79d275c23ff2a0f1387ad4f
#
_cell.length_a   1.000
_cell.length_b   1.000
_cell.length_c   1.000
_cell.angle_alpha   90.00
_cell.angle_beta   90.00
_cell.angle_gamma   90.00
#
_symmetry.space_group_name_H-M   'P 1'
#
loop_
_entity.id
_entity.type
_entity.pdbx_description
1 polymer ?
#
loop_
_entity_poly.entity_id
_entity_poly.type
_entity_poly.pdbx_seq_one_letter_code
_entity_poly.pdbx_strand_id
1 'polypeptide(L)'
;MAQTYYTFRICLANEKSVQVEKFGDRHESMGGTRRTFRYEEKREEIESQLQPVLDNTLNNTQQARELGETLFEAIFDDVLRQEFVNFYQDVVRNQQQLLRIELDIDEQAMPNVAALPWEFMCLPASLNLGGCRLATNPNLVFSRRRLQSYPPNLIKLENGEKLRIALAIAAPKDLDHVEYQEVEEALKLLAQEQGERIELLPVVNPATPIAIDHLLEQKPHIFHFIGHGQMQNEAGEDVGQIALVR
;
A
#
# COMPACT_ATOMS: atom_id res chain seq x y z
N MET A 1 -14.91 15.30 11.26
CA MET A 1 -13.95 16.08 10.46
C MET A 1 -13.16 15.09 9.62
N ALA A 2 -12.95 15.35 8.33
CA ALA A 2 -12.08 14.48 7.51
C ALA A 2 -10.66 14.55 8.10
N GLN A 3 -10.01 13.40 8.23
CA GLN A 3 -8.64 13.34 8.70
C GLN A 3 -7.74 13.93 7.60
N THR A 4 -7.01 14.96 7.92
CA THR A 4 -6.05 15.60 7.03
C THR A 4 -4.68 14.99 7.26
N TYR A 5 -3.89 14.85 6.18
CA TYR A 5 -2.56 14.27 6.22
C TYR A 5 -1.55 15.22 5.60
N TYR A 6 -0.43 15.41 6.27
CA TYR A 6 0.76 15.87 5.59
C TYR A 6 1.25 14.76 4.63
N THR A 7 1.75 15.13 3.48
CA THR A 7 2.14 14.15 2.46
C THR A 7 3.58 14.36 2.01
N PHE A 8 4.36 13.27 2.05
CA PHE A 8 5.66 13.16 1.43
C PHE A 8 5.51 12.26 0.20
N ARG A 9 5.40 12.87 -0.98
CA ARG A 9 5.21 12.15 -2.24
C ARG A 9 6.56 11.89 -2.89
N ILE A 10 6.77 10.66 -3.30
CA ILE A 10 7.95 10.19 -4.01
C ILE A 10 7.52 9.83 -5.42
N CYS A 11 7.98 10.58 -6.43
CA CYS A 11 7.64 10.38 -7.83
C CYS A 11 8.82 9.77 -8.57
N LEU A 12 8.61 8.59 -9.15
CA LEU A 12 9.54 7.86 -10.00
C LEU A 12 8.97 7.82 -11.42
N ALA A 13 9.36 8.79 -12.25
CA ALA A 13 8.91 8.88 -13.63
C ALA A 13 9.88 8.22 -14.62
N ASN A 14 11.10 7.89 -14.17
CA ASN A 14 12.14 7.21 -14.95
C ASN A 14 13.18 6.62 -14.02
N GLU A 15 14.02 5.70 -14.56
CA GLU A 15 15.05 4.98 -13.79
C GLU A 15 16.24 5.86 -13.34
N LYS A 16 16.28 7.13 -13.68
CA LYS A 16 17.42 8.02 -13.41
C LYS A 16 17.16 9.05 -12.32
N SER A 17 15.91 9.37 -12.06
CA SER A 17 15.59 10.47 -11.13
C SER A 17 14.40 10.17 -10.25
N VAL A 18 14.53 10.57 -9.00
CA VAL A 18 13.44 10.66 -8.04
C VAL A 18 13.11 12.13 -7.81
N GLN A 19 11.84 12.46 -7.80
CA GLN A 19 11.32 13.76 -7.38
C GLN A 19 10.51 13.56 -6.12
N VAL A 20 10.82 14.37 -5.11
CA VAL A 20 10.04 14.41 -3.87
C VAL A 20 9.26 15.70 -3.84
N GLU A 21 8.00 15.61 -3.42
CA GLU A 21 7.11 16.74 -3.20
C GLU A 21 6.52 16.64 -1.79
N LYS A 22 6.43 17.76 -1.10
CA LYS A 22 5.82 17.86 0.23
C LYS A 22 4.55 18.68 0.17
N PHE A 23 3.52 18.19 0.86
CA PHE A 23 2.24 18.87 0.97
C PHE A 23 1.82 18.99 2.43
N GLY A 24 1.27 20.13 2.79
CA GLY A 24 0.64 20.35 4.07
C GLY A 24 -0.71 19.66 4.20
N ASP A 25 -1.35 19.82 5.34
CA ASP A 25 -2.62 19.17 5.68
C ASP A 25 -3.80 19.62 4.80
N ARG A 26 -3.69 20.78 4.16
CA ARG A 26 -4.67 21.33 3.20
C ARG A 26 -4.25 21.13 1.75
N HIS A 27 -3.28 20.23 1.50
CA HIS A 27 -2.69 19.99 0.19
C HIS A 27 -1.96 21.18 -0.45
N GLU A 28 -1.57 22.18 0.34
CA GLU A 28 -0.69 23.24 -0.12
C GLU A 28 0.73 22.69 -0.34
N SER A 29 1.37 23.11 -1.43
CA SER A 29 2.75 22.71 -1.71
C SER A 29 3.72 23.34 -0.72
N MET A 30 4.54 22.52 -0.09
CA MET A 30 5.63 22.92 0.81
C MET A 30 7.01 22.82 0.15
N GLY A 31 7.03 22.65 -1.18
CA GLY A 31 8.25 22.50 -1.97
C GLY A 31 8.57 21.05 -2.31
N GLY A 32 9.66 20.90 -3.06
CA GLY A 32 10.10 19.58 -3.53
C GLY A 32 11.57 19.59 -3.93
N THR A 33 12.14 18.40 -4.03
CA THR A 33 13.56 18.17 -4.34
C THR A 33 13.66 17.08 -5.39
N ARG A 34 14.55 17.25 -6.36
CA ARG A 34 14.86 16.24 -7.37
C ARG A 34 16.28 15.73 -7.19
N ARG A 35 16.42 14.40 -7.18
CA ARG A 35 17.70 13.70 -6.98
C ARG A 35 17.85 12.52 -7.94
N THR A 36 19.01 11.86 -7.88
CA THR A 36 19.26 10.64 -8.63
C THR A 36 18.54 9.46 -8.01
N PHE A 37 17.83 8.70 -8.82
CA PHE A 37 17.32 7.39 -8.43
C PHE A 37 18.43 6.36 -8.63
N ARG A 38 18.80 5.63 -7.59
CA ARG A 38 19.97 4.73 -7.58
C ARG A 38 19.58 3.26 -7.74
N TYR A 39 18.44 3.00 -8.37
CA TYR A 39 17.96 1.64 -8.59
C TYR A 39 18.98 0.80 -9.38
N GLU A 40 19.54 1.34 -10.47
CA GLU A 40 20.52 0.62 -11.28
C GLU A 40 21.80 0.25 -10.51
N GLU A 41 22.23 1.10 -9.58
CA GLU A 41 23.37 0.85 -8.71
C GLU A 41 23.10 -0.26 -7.69
N LYS A 42 21.83 -0.43 -7.30
CA LYS A 42 21.35 -1.37 -6.28
C LYS A 42 20.65 -2.60 -6.87
N ARG A 43 20.51 -2.68 -8.20
CA ARG A 43 19.70 -3.72 -8.88
C ARG A 43 20.09 -5.13 -8.46
N GLU A 44 21.38 -5.49 -8.60
CA GLU A 44 21.87 -6.84 -8.29
C GLU A 44 21.63 -7.21 -6.81
N GLU A 45 21.83 -6.24 -5.91
CA GLU A 45 21.59 -6.41 -4.49
C GLU A 45 20.10 -6.63 -4.20
N ILE A 46 19.21 -5.81 -4.79
CA ILE A 46 17.76 -5.93 -4.68
C ILE A 46 17.29 -7.29 -5.22
N GLU A 47 17.72 -7.67 -6.43
CA GLU A 47 17.33 -8.94 -7.06
C GLU A 47 17.75 -10.15 -6.21
N SER A 48 18.97 -10.13 -5.66
CA SER A 48 19.45 -11.18 -4.76
C SER A 48 18.64 -11.28 -3.46
N GLN A 49 18.28 -10.14 -2.88
CA GLN A 49 17.49 -10.09 -1.64
C GLN A 49 15.99 -10.35 -1.87
N LEU A 50 15.52 -10.12 -3.09
CA LEU A 50 14.12 -10.36 -3.48
C LEU A 50 13.82 -11.87 -3.67
N GLN A 51 14.80 -12.66 -4.08
CA GLN A 51 14.60 -14.09 -4.41
C GLN A 51 13.94 -14.87 -3.26
N PRO A 52 14.35 -14.75 -1.99
CA PRO A 52 13.67 -15.42 -0.87
C PRO A 52 12.20 -15.02 -0.68
N VAL A 53 11.84 -13.80 -1.09
CA VAL A 53 10.44 -13.32 -1.04
C VAL A 53 9.62 -14.00 -2.13
N LEU A 54 10.16 -14.07 -3.36
CA LEU A 54 9.49 -14.72 -4.50
C LEU A 54 9.32 -16.22 -4.30
N ASP A 55 10.31 -16.87 -3.69
CA ASP A 55 10.29 -18.31 -3.41
C ASP A 55 9.48 -18.67 -2.14
N ASN A 56 8.88 -17.68 -1.48
CA ASN A 56 8.22 -17.81 -0.19
C ASN A 56 9.10 -18.52 0.87
N THR A 57 10.39 -18.28 0.82
CA THR A 57 11.41 -18.86 1.72
C THR A 57 11.99 -17.82 2.69
N LEU A 58 11.29 -16.70 2.86
CA LEU A 58 11.71 -15.64 3.76
C LEU A 58 11.64 -16.13 5.22
N ASN A 59 12.79 -16.55 5.77
CA ASN A 59 12.85 -17.28 7.03
C ASN A 59 13.00 -16.39 8.27
N ASN A 60 13.31 -15.10 8.10
CA ASN A 60 13.49 -14.21 9.24
C ASN A 60 13.25 -12.74 8.90
N THR A 61 12.97 -11.98 9.95
CA THR A 61 12.75 -10.52 9.88
C THR A 61 13.98 -9.75 9.43
N GLN A 62 15.18 -10.31 9.56
CA GLN A 62 16.43 -9.65 9.19
C GLN A 62 16.57 -9.56 7.65
N GLN A 63 16.27 -10.64 6.92
CA GLN A 63 16.29 -10.62 5.44
C GLN A 63 15.27 -9.60 4.88
N ALA A 64 14.06 -9.58 5.45
CA ALA A 64 13.06 -8.60 5.08
C ALA A 64 13.51 -7.15 5.35
N ARG A 65 14.29 -6.96 6.42
CA ARG A 65 14.84 -5.67 6.78
C ARG A 65 15.95 -5.24 5.81
N GLU A 66 16.87 -6.14 5.48
CA GLU A 66 17.96 -5.88 4.53
C GLU A 66 17.40 -5.44 3.17
N LEU A 67 16.43 -6.19 2.62
CA LEU A 67 15.73 -5.78 1.40
C LEU A 67 15.09 -4.39 1.57
N GLY A 68 14.44 -4.14 2.70
CA GLY A 68 13.76 -2.87 2.98
C GLY A 68 14.73 -1.69 3.09
N GLU A 69 15.90 -1.87 3.69
CA GLU A 69 16.96 -0.87 3.78
C GLU A 69 17.57 -0.60 2.40
N THR A 70 17.79 -1.63 1.58
CA THR A 70 18.29 -1.49 0.20
C THR A 70 17.28 -0.76 -0.70
N LEU A 71 15.99 -1.07 -0.60
CA LEU A 71 14.92 -0.34 -1.31
C LEU A 71 14.87 1.13 -0.87
N PHE A 72 15.02 1.40 0.41
CA PHE A 72 15.08 2.77 0.93
C PHE A 72 16.29 3.52 0.36
N GLU A 73 17.47 2.92 0.37
CA GLU A 73 18.69 3.53 -0.14
C GLU A 73 18.68 3.75 -1.65
N ALA A 74 17.91 2.97 -2.41
CA ALA A 74 17.74 3.21 -3.85
C ALA A 74 17.03 4.55 -4.14
N ILE A 75 16.11 4.96 -3.26
CA ILE A 75 15.36 6.22 -3.38
C ILE A 75 16.06 7.37 -2.66
N PHE A 76 16.50 7.13 -1.41
CA PHE A 76 16.94 8.17 -0.50
C PHE A 76 18.47 8.29 -0.45
N ASP A 77 19.04 9.23 -1.18
CA ASP A 77 20.41 9.69 -0.94
C ASP A 77 20.49 10.48 0.40
N ASP A 78 21.67 10.90 0.78
CA ASP A 78 21.87 11.60 2.07
C ASP A 78 21.02 12.87 2.20
N VAL A 79 20.78 13.57 1.09
CA VAL A 79 19.98 14.81 1.09
C VAL A 79 18.50 14.49 1.28
N LEU A 80 17.93 13.57 0.49
CA LEU A 80 16.52 13.16 0.62
C LEU A 80 16.26 12.48 1.98
N ARG A 81 17.23 11.71 2.46
CA ARG A 81 17.17 11.09 3.79
C ARG A 81 17.02 12.14 4.88
N GLN A 82 17.88 13.17 4.87
CA GLN A 82 17.81 14.26 5.85
C GLN A 82 16.50 15.05 5.72
N GLU A 83 16.07 15.29 4.49
CA GLU A 83 14.81 15.98 4.22
C GLU A 83 13.60 15.20 4.74
N PHE A 84 13.57 13.89 4.53
CA PHE A 84 12.53 13.02 5.08
C PHE A 84 12.54 13.01 6.61
N VAL A 85 13.71 12.84 7.23
CA VAL A 85 13.85 12.85 8.70
C VAL A 85 13.36 14.15 9.30
N ASN A 86 13.74 15.28 8.72
CA ASN A 86 13.31 16.60 9.20
C ASN A 86 11.78 16.75 9.08
N PHE A 87 11.21 16.35 7.95
CA PHE A 87 9.76 16.45 7.73
C PHE A 87 8.99 15.50 8.64
N TYR A 88 9.47 14.27 8.84
CA TYR A 88 8.91 13.33 9.80
C TYR A 88 8.95 13.88 11.23
N GLN A 89 10.08 14.44 11.67
CA GLN A 89 10.20 15.01 13.00
C GLN A 89 9.23 16.18 13.20
N ASP A 90 9.12 17.04 12.21
CA ASP A 90 8.21 18.18 12.30
C ASP A 90 6.74 17.74 12.35
N VAL A 91 6.30 16.91 11.41
CA VAL A 91 4.90 16.51 11.31
C VAL A 91 4.51 15.55 12.44
N VAL A 92 5.28 14.49 12.64
CA VAL A 92 4.88 13.40 13.54
C VAL A 92 5.20 13.71 14.99
N ARG A 93 6.42 14.21 15.28
CA ARG A 93 6.84 14.43 16.66
C ARG A 93 6.41 15.77 17.22
N ASN A 94 6.58 16.84 16.43
CA ASN A 94 6.29 18.19 16.93
C ASN A 94 4.78 18.49 16.83
N GLN A 95 4.15 18.18 15.69
CA GLN A 95 2.75 18.50 15.44
C GLN A 95 1.79 17.35 15.83
N GLN A 96 2.30 16.15 16.11
CA GLN A 96 1.53 14.96 16.46
C GLN A 96 0.47 14.62 15.38
N GLN A 97 0.83 14.82 14.10
CA GLN A 97 -0.01 14.54 12.96
C GLN A 97 0.46 13.27 12.23
N LEU A 98 -0.44 12.65 11.47
CA LEU A 98 -0.07 11.53 10.60
C LEU A 98 0.62 12.03 9.35
N LEU A 99 1.66 11.33 8.94
CA LEU A 99 2.39 11.58 7.70
C LEU A 99 2.06 10.49 6.67
N ARG A 100 1.53 10.90 5.52
CA ARG A 100 1.37 10.02 4.37
C ARG A 100 2.67 9.97 3.57
N ILE A 101 3.12 8.77 3.27
CA ILE A 101 4.15 8.51 2.26
C ILE A 101 3.41 8.00 1.03
N GLU A 102 3.47 8.75 -0.05
CA GLU A 102 2.80 8.41 -1.29
C GLU A 102 3.85 8.09 -2.36
N LEU A 103 3.90 6.83 -2.80
CA LEU A 103 4.82 6.36 -3.83
C LEU A 103 4.11 6.34 -5.19
N ASP A 104 4.57 7.19 -6.09
CA ASP A 104 4.05 7.39 -7.43
C ASP A 104 5.08 6.87 -8.44
N ILE A 105 4.80 5.73 -9.06
CA ILE A 105 5.68 5.07 -10.03
C ILE A 105 4.95 4.99 -11.37
N ASP A 106 5.63 5.39 -12.44
CA ASP A 106 5.13 5.16 -13.79
C ASP A 106 5.27 3.66 -14.13
N GLU A 107 4.19 2.90 -13.92
CA GLU A 107 4.13 1.46 -14.14
C GLU A 107 4.37 1.08 -15.61
N GLN A 108 4.02 1.95 -16.55
CA GLN A 108 4.23 1.69 -17.97
C GLN A 108 5.69 1.89 -18.38
N ALA A 109 6.31 2.93 -17.83
CA ALA A 109 7.73 3.22 -18.11
C ALA A 109 8.68 2.28 -17.33
N MET A 110 8.27 1.81 -16.15
CA MET A 110 9.13 1.05 -15.23
C MET A 110 8.39 -0.14 -14.58
N PRO A 111 7.90 -1.12 -15.35
CA PRO A 111 7.11 -2.22 -14.83
C PRO A 111 7.88 -3.05 -13.77
N ASN A 112 9.16 -3.31 -13.99
CA ASN A 112 10.00 -4.07 -13.05
C ASN A 112 10.20 -3.33 -11.72
N VAL A 113 10.37 -2.02 -11.74
CA VAL A 113 10.49 -1.18 -10.54
C VAL A 113 9.14 -1.10 -9.81
N ALA A 114 8.05 -0.97 -10.56
CA ALA A 114 6.71 -0.95 -9.99
C ALA A 114 6.33 -2.27 -9.30
N ALA A 115 6.83 -3.40 -9.81
CA ALA A 115 6.58 -4.73 -9.25
C ALA A 115 7.35 -5.01 -7.94
N LEU A 116 8.35 -4.19 -7.58
CA LEU A 116 9.10 -4.39 -6.34
C LEU A 116 8.19 -4.24 -5.10
N PRO A 117 8.45 -5.00 -4.03
CA PRO A 117 7.66 -4.96 -2.80
C PRO A 117 8.07 -3.75 -1.92
N TRP A 118 7.74 -2.55 -2.37
CA TRP A 118 8.08 -1.28 -1.69
C TRP A 118 7.54 -1.19 -0.26
N GLU A 119 6.56 -2.00 0.09
CA GLU A 119 6.00 -2.13 1.44
C GLU A 119 7.03 -2.64 2.46
N PHE A 120 8.08 -3.31 1.99
CA PHE A 120 9.21 -3.70 2.85
C PHE A 120 10.11 -2.53 3.23
N MET A 121 9.99 -1.38 2.54
CA MET A 121 10.89 -0.24 2.74
C MET A 121 11.06 0.10 4.21
N CYS A 122 12.31 0.15 4.65
CA CYS A 122 12.70 0.29 6.04
C CYS A 122 13.76 1.38 6.20
N LEU A 123 13.60 2.21 7.21
CA LEU A 123 14.62 3.19 7.57
C LEU A 123 15.85 2.46 8.14
N PRO A 124 17.06 2.76 7.64
CA PRO A 124 18.28 2.22 8.22
C PRO A 124 18.39 2.51 9.72
N ALA A 125 18.92 1.54 10.46
CA ALA A 125 19.07 1.67 11.92
C ALA A 125 19.96 2.84 12.36
N SER A 126 20.85 3.29 11.48
CA SER A 126 21.73 4.45 11.69
C SER A 126 20.96 5.78 11.84
N LEU A 127 19.72 5.82 11.38
CA LEU A 127 18.84 6.95 11.61
C LEU A 127 18.15 6.76 12.96
N ASN A 128 18.28 7.70 13.88
CA ASN A 128 17.67 7.69 15.23
C ASN A 128 16.13 7.56 15.25
N LEU A 129 15.53 7.01 14.21
CA LEU A 129 14.12 6.68 14.05
C LEU A 129 13.83 5.18 14.22
N GLY A 130 14.83 4.41 14.66
CA GLY A 130 14.64 3.08 15.22
C GLY A 130 14.37 1.95 14.23
N GLY A 131 14.93 1.98 13.00
CA GLY A 131 14.80 0.83 12.08
C GLY A 131 13.34 0.54 11.70
N CYS A 132 12.58 1.58 11.47
CA CYS A 132 11.13 1.54 11.29
C CYS A 132 10.78 1.12 9.86
N ARG A 133 9.92 0.11 9.72
CA ARG A 133 9.24 -0.17 8.46
C ARG A 133 8.20 0.90 8.18
N LEU A 134 8.25 1.50 6.99
CA LEU A 134 7.37 2.63 6.67
C LEU A 134 5.90 2.22 6.60
N ALA A 135 5.63 1.04 6.02
CA ALA A 135 4.25 0.57 5.81
C ALA A 135 3.53 0.10 7.09
N THR A 136 4.27 -0.24 8.15
CA THR A 136 3.69 -0.73 9.41
C THR A 136 3.86 0.22 10.59
N ASN A 137 4.38 1.42 10.37
CA ASN A 137 4.50 2.42 11.41
C ASN A 137 3.14 3.09 11.68
N PRO A 138 2.63 3.10 12.93
CA PRO A 138 1.31 3.65 13.25
C PRO A 138 1.18 5.16 12.99
N ASN A 139 2.30 5.88 12.86
CA ASN A 139 2.31 7.31 12.58
C ASN A 139 2.43 7.62 11.08
N LEU A 140 2.58 6.59 10.24
CA LEU A 140 2.75 6.72 8.80
C LEU A 140 1.58 6.07 8.06
N VAL A 141 1.21 6.64 6.94
CA VAL A 141 0.27 6.03 5.99
C VAL A 141 1.02 5.81 4.69
N PHE A 142 1.48 4.58 4.47
CA PHE A 142 2.15 4.23 3.23
C PHE A 142 1.12 3.90 2.15
N SER A 143 1.24 4.51 0.98
CA SER A 143 0.34 4.28 -0.15
C SER A 143 1.08 4.30 -1.47
N ARG A 144 0.68 3.43 -2.41
CA ARG A 144 1.08 3.52 -3.81
C ARG A 144 0.03 4.29 -4.57
N ARG A 145 0.49 5.24 -5.36
CA ARG A 145 -0.37 5.95 -6.30
C ARG A 145 -0.22 5.31 -7.67
N ARG A 146 -1.36 4.93 -8.25
CA ARG A 146 -1.42 4.55 -9.67
C ARG A 146 -1.85 5.76 -10.48
N LEU A 147 -1.09 6.06 -11.53
CA LEU A 147 -1.53 6.99 -12.56
C LEU A 147 -2.66 6.31 -13.33
N GLN A 148 -3.89 6.52 -12.88
CA GLN A 148 -5.05 6.06 -13.62
C GLN A 148 -5.33 7.05 -14.76
N SER A 149 -5.59 6.52 -15.95
CA SER A 149 -6.02 7.32 -17.11
C SER A 149 -7.32 8.09 -16.88
N TYR A 150 -8.05 7.72 -15.83
CA TYR A 150 -9.28 8.38 -15.39
C TYR A 150 -9.14 8.77 -13.91
N PRO A 151 -9.53 10.02 -13.55
CA PRO A 151 -9.58 10.40 -12.15
C PRO A 151 -10.53 9.42 -11.42
N PRO A 152 -10.16 8.93 -10.22
CA PRO A 152 -11.05 8.07 -9.46
C PRO A 152 -12.35 8.83 -9.19
N ASN A 153 -13.48 8.16 -9.42
CA ASN A 153 -14.76 8.71 -8.99
C ASN A 153 -14.71 8.87 -7.47
N LEU A 154 -14.79 10.11 -7.01
CA LEU A 154 -14.92 10.36 -5.58
C LEU A 154 -16.20 9.71 -5.08
N ILE A 155 -16.09 8.92 -4.02
CA ILE A 155 -17.27 8.41 -3.32
C ILE A 155 -18.00 9.62 -2.73
N LYS A 156 -19.16 9.95 -3.32
CA LYS A 156 -20.04 11.01 -2.80
C LYS A 156 -21.16 10.33 -2.05
N LEU A 157 -21.15 10.47 -0.74
CA LEU A 157 -22.25 10.03 0.09
C LEU A 157 -23.30 11.15 0.17
N GLU A 158 -24.56 10.81 -0.03
CA GLU A 158 -25.66 11.73 0.20
C GLU A 158 -25.86 11.98 1.70
N ASN A 159 -26.59 13.04 2.07
CA ASN A 159 -26.85 13.32 3.48
C ASN A 159 -27.58 12.16 4.15
N GLY A 160 -26.96 11.57 5.16
CA GLY A 160 -27.51 10.40 5.88
C GLY A 160 -27.17 9.05 5.24
N GLU A 161 -26.50 9.02 4.10
CA GLU A 161 -26.01 7.78 3.50
C GLU A 161 -24.79 7.27 4.26
N LYS A 162 -24.77 5.96 4.53
CA LYS A 162 -23.63 5.29 5.16
C LYS A 162 -22.65 4.79 4.10
N LEU A 163 -21.36 4.81 4.44
CA LEU A 163 -20.33 4.13 3.67
C LEU A 163 -20.55 2.61 3.78
N ARG A 164 -20.96 1.97 2.69
CA ARG A 164 -21.21 0.53 2.63
C ARG A 164 -19.94 -0.23 2.26
N ILE A 165 -19.56 -1.15 3.13
CA ILE A 165 -18.39 -2.01 2.95
C ILE A 165 -18.88 -3.44 2.72
N ALA A 166 -18.43 -4.05 1.62
CA ALA A 166 -18.65 -5.46 1.32
C ALA A 166 -17.38 -6.25 1.63
N LEU A 167 -17.50 -7.38 2.32
CA LEU A 167 -16.41 -8.32 2.58
C LEU A 167 -16.74 -9.68 1.97
N ALA A 168 -15.88 -10.16 1.08
CA ALA A 168 -15.96 -11.48 0.48
C ALA A 168 -14.70 -12.29 0.82
N ILE A 169 -14.88 -13.50 1.36
CA ILE A 169 -13.79 -14.37 1.82
C ILE A 169 -13.83 -15.66 1.01
N ALA A 170 -12.74 -15.91 0.25
CA ALA A 170 -12.52 -17.13 -0.49
C ALA A 170 -11.35 -17.92 0.10
N ALA A 171 -11.67 -18.96 0.84
CA ALA A 171 -10.71 -19.89 1.42
C ALA A 171 -10.99 -21.32 0.88
N PRO A 172 -10.62 -21.63 -0.38
CA PRO A 172 -10.80 -22.96 -0.94
C PRO A 172 -9.98 -24.00 -0.16
N LYS A 173 -10.55 -25.18 0.07
CA LYS A 173 -9.92 -26.23 0.91
C LYS A 173 -8.70 -26.88 0.28
N ASP A 174 -8.54 -26.71 -1.01
CA ASP A 174 -7.45 -27.25 -1.84
C ASP A 174 -6.27 -26.27 -2.00
N LEU A 175 -6.36 -25.09 -1.40
CA LEU A 175 -5.30 -24.11 -1.34
C LEU A 175 -4.84 -23.88 0.11
N ASP A 176 -3.72 -23.18 0.26
CA ASP A 176 -3.17 -22.85 1.57
C ASP A 176 -4.15 -22.07 2.44
N HIS A 177 -3.92 -22.09 3.76
CA HIS A 177 -4.78 -21.39 4.69
C HIS A 177 -4.75 -19.88 4.47
N VAL A 178 -5.92 -19.26 4.43
CA VAL A 178 -6.08 -17.79 4.37
C VAL A 178 -6.49 -17.26 5.74
N GLU A 179 -5.67 -16.42 6.33
CA GLU A 179 -5.99 -15.73 7.58
C GLU A 179 -6.91 -14.55 7.28
N TYR A 180 -8.14 -14.60 7.74
CA TYR A 180 -9.13 -13.54 7.49
C TYR A 180 -9.84 -13.07 8.76
N GLN A 181 -9.75 -13.81 9.86
CA GLN A 181 -10.52 -13.60 11.07
C GLN A 181 -10.28 -12.22 11.67
N GLU A 182 -9.02 -11.81 11.77
CA GLU A 182 -8.65 -10.50 12.34
C GLU A 182 -9.23 -9.33 11.52
N VAL A 183 -9.23 -9.45 10.18
CA VAL A 183 -9.79 -8.42 9.30
C VAL A 183 -11.32 -8.38 9.41
N GLU A 184 -11.96 -9.54 9.46
CA GLU A 184 -13.41 -9.64 9.63
C GLU A 184 -13.86 -9.03 10.97
N GLU A 185 -13.15 -9.36 12.05
CA GLU A 185 -13.44 -8.81 13.39
C GLU A 185 -13.21 -7.30 13.43
N ALA A 186 -12.11 -6.81 12.86
CA ALA A 186 -11.83 -5.38 12.79
C ALA A 186 -12.90 -4.60 12.01
N LEU A 187 -13.41 -5.13 10.90
CA LEU A 187 -14.48 -4.50 10.13
C LEU A 187 -15.82 -4.52 10.88
N LYS A 188 -16.13 -5.62 11.59
CA LYS A 188 -17.33 -5.70 12.45
C LYS A 188 -17.26 -4.68 13.59
N LEU A 189 -16.11 -4.58 14.25
CA LEU A 189 -15.90 -3.61 15.32
C LEU A 189 -16.03 -2.17 14.80
N LEU A 190 -15.40 -1.86 13.67
CA LEU A 190 -15.49 -0.56 13.01
C LEU A 190 -16.95 -0.20 12.68
N ALA A 191 -17.74 -1.15 12.15
CA ALA A 191 -19.14 -0.93 11.84
C ALA A 191 -20.01 -0.75 13.10
N GLN A 192 -19.64 -1.38 14.23
CA GLN A 192 -20.31 -1.17 15.52
C GLN A 192 -20.00 0.21 16.10
N GLU A 193 -18.73 0.62 16.10
CA GLU A 193 -18.29 1.91 16.66
C GLU A 193 -18.76 3.10 15.82
N GLN A 194 -18.81 2.94 14.50
CA GLN A 194 -19.16 3.98 13.53
C GLN A 194 -20.51 3.73 12.84
N GLY A 195 -21.41 3.04 13.50
CA GLY A 195 -22.66 2.55 12.92
C GLY A 195 -23.59 3.61 12.32
N GLU A 196 -23.41 4.89 12.67
CA GLU A 196 -24.13 6.01 12.04
C GLU A 196 -23.53 6.39 10.67
N ARG A 197 -22.27 6.02 10.40
CA ARG A 197 -21.50 6.43 9.21
C ARG A 197 -21.09 5.27 8.32
N ILE A 198 -20.94 4.08 8.89
CA ILE A 198 -20.43 2.88 8.22
C ILE A 198 -21.45 1.75 8.37
N GLU A 199 -21.66 1.04 7.27
CA GLU A 199 -22.46 -0.18 7.21
C GLU A 199 -21.59 -1.30 6.64
N LEU A 200 -21.38 -2.36 7.40
CA LEU A 200 -20.82 -3.60 6.91
C LEU A 200 -21.96 -4.45 6.34
N LEU A 201 -21.95 -4.67 5.04
CA LEU A 201 -22.90 -5.57 4.39
C LEU A 201 -22.68 -7.01 4.88
N PRO A 202 -23.66 -7.91 4.72
CA PRO A 202 -23.51 -9.30 5.12
C PRO A 202 -22.22 -9.90 4.53
N VAL A 203 -21.38 -10.45 5.41
CA VAL A 203 -20.10 -11.05 5.01
C VAL A 203 -20.37 -12.31 4.19
N VAL A 204 -19.75 -12.39 3.03
CA VAL A 204 -19.84 -13.56 2.14
C VAL A 204 -18.66 -14.50 2.41
N ASN A 205 -18.95 -15.63 3.06
CA ASN A 205 -17.99 -16.70 3.34
C ASN A 205 -18.73 -18.06 3.30
N PRO A 206 -18.49 -18.93 2.33
CA PRO A 206 -17.47 -18.86 1.27
C PRO A 206 -17.87 -17.90 0.12
N ALA A 207 -16.89 -17.22 -0.46
CA ALA A 207 -17.06 -16.40 -1.65
C ALA A 207 -17.14 -17.28 -2.90
N THR A 208 -18.36 -17.47 -3.39
CA THR A 208 -18.65 -18.07 -4.71
C THR A 208 -18.95 -16.97 -5.72
N PRO A 209 -18.83 -17.21 -7.04
CA PRO A 209 -19.20 -16.22 -8.06
C PRO A 209 -20.60 -15.65 -7.85
N ILE A 210 -21.60 -16.51 -7.63
CA ILE A 210 -23.01 -16.10 -7.43
C ILE A 210 -23.16 -15.23 -6.17
N ALA A 211 -22.49 -15.61 -5.09
CA ALA A 211 -22.58 -14.86 -3.84
C ALA A 211 -21.90 -13.47 -3.95
N ILE A 212 -20.82 -13.37 -4.73
CA ILE A 212 -20.19 -12.09 -5.02
C ILE A 212 -21.10 -11.21 -5.89
N ASP A 213 -21.73 -11.76 -6.92
CA ASP A 213 -22.69 -11.02 -7.75
C ASP A 213 -23.82 -10.42 -6.91
N HIS A 214 -24.44 -11.22 -6.03
CA HIS A 214 -25.48 -10.74 -5.12
C HIS A 214 -24.96 -9.67 -4.13
N LEU A 215 -23.68 -9.78 -3.72
CA LEU A 215 -23.09 -8.78 -2.84
C LEU A 215 -22.87 -7.44 -3.59
N LEU A 216 -22.43 -7.51 -4.85
CA LEU A 216 -22.20 -6.33 -5.70
C LEU A 216 -23.53 -5.66 -6.12
N GLU A 217 -24.64 -6.41 -6.26
CA GLU A 217 -25.98 -5.85 -6.51
C GLU A 217 -26.42 -4.89 -5.40
N GLN A 218 -25.90 -5.05 -4.16
CA GLN A 218 -26.14 -4.14 -3.06
C GLN A 218 -25.38 -2.81 -3.17
N LYS A 219 -24.61 -2.62 -4.25
CA LYS A 219 -23.85 -1.40 -4.58
C LYS A 219 -22.95 -0.94 -3.43
N PRO A 220 -21.99 -1.76 -2.97
CA PRO A 220 -21.04 -1.34 -1.97
C PRO A 220 -20.18 -0.19 -2.49
N HIS A 221 -19.77 0.70 -1.58
CA HIS A 221 -18.78 1.73 -1.89
C HIS A 221 -17.35 1.21 -1.83
N ILE A 222 -17.12 0.20 -0.98
CA ILE A 222 -15.85 -0.50 -0.84
C ILE A 222 -16.13 -2.00 -0.96
N PHE A 223 -15.41 -2.68 -1.86
CA PHE A 223 -15.39 -4.13 -1.95
C PHE A 223 -14.03 -4.63 -1.46
N HIS A 224 -14.04 -5.36 -0.34
CA HIS A 224 -12.86 -5.99 0.24
C HIS A 224 -12.91 -7.49 -0.04
N PHE A 225 -11.89 -7.99 -0.74
CA PHE A 225 -11.76 -9.41 -1.04
C PHE A 225 -10.56 -9.99 -0.30
N ILE A 226 -10.77 -11.13 0.36
CA ILE A 226 -9.73 -11.92 1.02
C ILE A 226 -9.71 -13.30 0.37
N GLY A 227 -8.57 -13.69 -0.18
CA GLY A 227 -8.41 -14.97 -0.86
C GLY A 227 -7.09 -15.06 -1.61
N HIS A 228 -6.91 -16.16 -2.32
CA HIS A 228 -5.72 -16.38 -3.15
C HIS A 228 -5.84 -15.67 -4.50
N GLY A 229 -4.73 -15.10 -4.96
CA GLY A 229 -4.54 -14.61 -6.31
C GLY A 229 -3.37 -15.33 -6.98
N GLN A 230 -3.44 -15.48 -8.28
CA GLN A 230 -2.35 -15.98 -9.09
C GLN A 230 -2.26 -15.22 -10.40
N MET A 231 -1.05 -15.19 -10.96
CA MET A 231 -0.83 -14.73 -12.33
C MET A 231 -0.73 -15.95 -13.25
N GLN A 232 -1.47 -15.94 -14.34
CA GLN A 232 -1.33 -16.95 -15.41
C GLN A 232 -0.94 -16.24 -16.68
N ASN A 233 -0.02 -16.86 -17.45
CA ASN A 233 0.31 -16.39 -18.78
C ASN A 233 -0.64 -17.05 -19.78
N GLU A 234 -1.56 -16.29 -20.33
CA GLU A 234 -2.49 -16.73 -21.36
C GLU A 234 -2.13 -16.04 -22.68
N ALA A 235 -1.72 -16.84 -23.67
CA ALA A 235 -1.35 -16.37 -25.02
C ALA A 235 -0.28 -15.26 -25.06
N GLY A 236 0.63 -15.21 -24.06
CA GLY A 236 1.70 -14.21 -23.97
C GLY A 236 1.31 -12.96 -23.17
N GLU A 237 0.14 -12.93 -22.59
CA GLU A 237 -0.31 -11.88 -21.67
C GLU A 237 -0.43 -12.44 -20.24
N ASP A 238 0.06 -11.69 -19.26
CA ASP A 238 -0.09 -12.05 -17.85
C ASP A 238 -1.48 -11.64 -17.36
N VAL A 239 -2.30 -12.63 -17.04
CA VAL A 239 -3.66 -12.44 -16.55
C VAL A 239 -3.73 -12.75 -15.06
N GLY A 240 -4.15 -11.76 -14.26
CA GLY A 240 -4.42 -11.95 -12.83
C GLY A 240 -5.73 -12.70 -12.62
N GLN A 241 -5.70 -13.76 -11.83
CA GLN A 241 -6.87 -14.55 -11.47
C GLN A 241 -7.03 -14.58 -9.95
N ILE A 242 -8.27 -14.64 -9.49
CA ILE A 242 -8.61 -14.88 -8.08
C ILE A 242 -9.24 -16.25 -7.92
N ALA A 243 -8.87 -16.96 -6.87
CA ALA A 243 -9.43 -18.27 -6.55
C ALA A 243 -10.74 -18.07 -5.77
N LEU A 244 -11.84 -18.56 -6.32
CA LEU A 244 -13.15 -18.57 -5.64
C LEU A 244 -13.51 -19.99 -5.23
N VAL A 245 -14.39 -20.09 -4.23
CA VAL A 245 -14.95 -21.38 -3.81
C VAL A 245 -16.03 -21.80 -4.82
N ARG A 246 -15.99 -23.05 -5.28
CA ARG A 246 -16.97 -23.62 -6.20
C ARG A 246 -18.19 -24.19 -5.49
#